data_332354209a118348c22071e186b8b9ac
#
_entry.id   332354209a118348c22071e186b8b9ac
#
_cell.length_a   1.000
_cell.length_b   1.000
_cell.length_c   1.000
_cell.angle_alpha   90.00
_cell.angle_beta   90.00
_cell.angle_gamma   90.00
#
_symmetry.space_group_name_H-M   'P 1'
#
loop_
_entity.id
_entity.type
_entity.pdbx_description
1 polymer ?
#
loop_
_entity_poly.entity_id
_entity_poly.type
_entity_poly.pdbx_seq_one_letter_code
_entity_poly.pdbx_strand_id
1 'polypeptide(L)'
;MRDRFGKWPTMLAVIAVALMLGVSSATAQSTDYRAPRTAAGYPDLNGIWQTINSAHWNIEPHAAGPGLVRELGASVAVPPGLGVVDGGTIPYTPEALLQRDENFANRLELDPEIKCYLPGVPRATYMPFPFQIIQSE
;
A
#
# COMPACT_ATOMS: atom_id res chain seq x y z
N MET A 1 50.44 -23.52 28.55
CA MET A 1 49.84 -23.22 27.22
C MET A 1 49.09 -24.45 26.74
N ARG A 2 47.97 -24.72 27.30
CA ARG A 2 47.12 -25.86 26.91
C ARG A 2 45.68 -25.40 27.09
N ASP A 3 44.78 -25.77 26.15
CA ASP A 3 43.31 -25.68 26.17
C ASP A 3 42.64 -24.42 25.64
N ARG A 4 43.08 -23.91 24.49
CA ARG A 4 42.28 -22.94 23.72
C ARG A 4 41.56 -23.53 22.49
N PHE A 5 41.79 -24.77 22.12
CA PHE A 5 41.19 -25.36 20.90
C PHE A 5 40.02 -26.32 21.12
N GLY A 6 39.63 -26.58 22.39
CA GLY A 6 38.61 -27.58 22.70
C GLY A 6 37.16 -27.13 22.59
N LYS A 7 36.89 -25.82 22.47
CA LYS A 7 35.51 -25.30 22.54
C LYS A 7 34.88 -24.90 21.18
N TRP A 8 35.67 -24.87 20.13
CA TRP A 8 35.20 -24.46 18.80
C TRP A 8 34.23 -25.45 18.14
N PRO A 9 34.45 -26.77 18.17
CA PRO A 9 33.54 -27.73 17.57
C PRO A 9 32.17 -27.76 18.29
N THR A 10 32.16 -27.55 19.60
CA THR A 10 30.92 -27.50 20.37
C THR A 10 30.14 -26.21 20.10
N MET A 11 30.79 -25.07 19.91
CA MET A 11 30.11 -23.81 19.50
C MET A 11 29.52 -23.91 18.10
N LEU A 12 30.23 -24.47 17.15
CA LEU A 12 29.71 -24.68 15.79
C LEU A 12 28.52 -25.64 15.77
N ALA A 13 28.54 -26.68 16.57
CA ALA A 13 27.43 -27.62 16.69
C ALA A 13 26.17 -26.95 17.30
N VAL A 14 26.31 -26.09 18.31
CA VAL A 14 25.23 -25.35 18.92
C VAL A 14 24.61 -24.35 17.95
N ILE A 15 25.42 -23.62 17.17
CA ILE A 15 24.95 -22.68 16.15
C ILE A 15 24.20 -23.42 15.03
N ALA A 16 24.70 -24.58 14.58
CA ALA A 16 24.04 -25.40 13.57
C ALA A 16 22.66 -25.90 14.05
N VAL A 17 22.56 -26.34 15.29
CA VAL A 17 21.27 -26.78 15.90
C VAL A 17 20.33 -25.60 16.06
N ALA A 18 20.81 -24.42 16.46
CA ALA A 18 19.98 -23.21 16.58
C ALA A 18 19.45 -22.74 15.21
N LEU A 19 20.25 -22.83 14.15
CA LEU A 19 19.82 -22.55 12.78
C LEU A 19 18.80 -23.55 12.25
N MET A 20 18.91 -24.83 12.61
CA MET A 20 17.91 -25.85 12.21
C MET A 20 16.58 -25.70 12.95
N LEU A 21 16.59 -25.24 14.20
CA LEU A 21 15.37 -24.99 14.97
C LEU A 21 14.67 -23.69 14.56
N GLY A 22 15.36 -22.76 13.89
CA GLY A 22 14.80 -21.48 13.42
C GLY A 22 14.00 -21.58 12.10
N VAL A 23 13.99 -22.73 11.43
CA VAL A 23 13.13 -22.95 10.25
C VAL A 23 11.73 -23.31 10.73
N SER A 24 11.04 -22.35 11.34
CA SER A 24 9.60 -22.45 11.52
C SER A 24 8.99 -22.51 10.13
N SER A 25 8.35 -23.64 9.82
CA SER A 25 7.54 -23.77 8.61
C SER A 25 6.55 -22.61 8.59
N ALA A 26 6.76 -21.64 7.72
CA ALA A 26 5.73 -20.68 7.38
C ALA A 26 4.56 -21.53 6.85
N THR A 27 3.57 -21.78 7.70
CA THR A 27 2.30 -22.37 7.26
C THR A 27 1.70 -21.37 6.28
N ALA A 28 1.91 -21.63 4.99
CA ALA A 28 1.20 -20.92 3.95
C ALA A 28 -0.30 -20.98 4.27
N GLN A 29 -0.96 -19.85 4.10
CA GLN A 29 -2.41 -19.72 4.32
C GLN A 29 -3.14 -20.93 3.78
N SER A 30 -4.06 -21.46 4.57
CA SER A 30 -4.83 -22.63 4.20
C SER A 30 -5.48 -22.41 2.83
N THR A 31 -5.30 -23.36 1.92
CA THR A 31 -5.86 -23.35 0.56
C THR A 31 -7.41 -23.42 0.54
N ASP A 32 -8.06 -23.46 1.70
CA ASP A 32 -9.51 -23.62 1.87
C ASP A 32 -10.28 -22.30 2.05
N TYR A 33 -9.62 -21.13 1.95
CA TYR A 33 -10.36 -19.88 2.03
C TYR A 33 -11.28 -19.72 0.82
N ARG A 34 -12.58 -19.70 1.06
CA ARG A 34 -13.60 -19.31 0.09
C ARG A 34 -14.11 -17.93 0.41
N ALA A 35 -13.92 -17.00 -0.53
CA ALA A 35 -14.49 -15.68 -0.41
C ALA A 35 -16.03 -15.74 -0.30
N PRO A 36 -16.63 -14.96 0.61
CA PRO A 36 -18.09 -14.84 0.70
C PRO A 36 -18.71 -14.46 -0.65
N ARG A 37 -19.94 -14.92 -0.87
CA ARG A 37 -20.70 -14.57 -2.07
C ARG A 37 -22.09 -14.07 -1.71
N THR A 38 -22.59 -13.14 -2.52
CA THR A 38 -23.99 -12.69 -2.45
C THR A 38 -24.96 -13.80 -2.84
N ALA A 39 -26.24 -13.62 -2.56
CA ALA A 39 -27.30 -14.55 -2.98
C ALA A 39 -27.31 -14.81 -4.50
N ALA A 40 -26.93 -13.80 -5.29
CA ALA A 40 -26.81 -13.90 -6.75
C ALA A 40 -25.51 -14.60 -7.23
N GLY A 41 -24.63 -15.02 -6.30
CA GLY A 41 -23.38 -15.74 -6.60
C GLY A 41 -22.18 -14.87 -6.95
N TYR A 42 -22.30 -13.55 -6.92
CA TYR A 42 -21.18 -12.60 -7.07
C TYR A 42 -20.30 -12.56 -5.82
N PRO A 43 -19.03 -12.13 -5.91
CA PRO A 43 -18.23 -11.87 -4.72
C PRO A 43 -18.93 -10.86 -3.80
N ASP A 44 -19.05 -11.17 -2.53
CA ASP A 44 -19.58 -10.25 -1.53
C ASP A 44 -18.45 -9.29 -1.10
N LEU A 45 -18.55 -8.04 -1.53
CA LEU A 45 -17.61 -6.97 -1.20
C LEU A 45 -18.18 -6.00 -0.16
N ASN A 46 -19.39 -6.28 0.39
CA ASN A 46 -19.95 -5.44 1.43
C ASN A 46 -18.99 -5.34 2.61
N GLY A 47 -18.77 -4.14 3.11
CA GLY A 47 -17.92 -3.94 4.28
C GLY A 47 -17.09 -2.68 4.25
N ILE A 48 -16.22 -2.56 5.25
CA ILE A 48 -15.25 -1.48 5.38
C ILE A 48 -13.90 -2.03 4.95
N TRP A 49 -13.29 -1.33 4.01
CA TRP A 49 -12.03 -1.71 3.38
C TRP A 49 -10.97 -0.64 3.59
N GLN A 50 -9.74 -1.05 3.68
CA GLN A 50 -8.59 -0.15 3.68
C GLN A 50 -7.51 -0.73 2.80
N THR A 51 -6.99 0.08 1.90
CA THR A 51 -5.92 -0.33 1.00
C THR A 51 -4.58 -0.33 1.75
N ILE A 52 -3.85 -1.42 1.61
CA ILE A 52 -2.47 -1.53 2.08
C ILE A 52 -1.59 -1.66 0.83
N ASN A 53 -1.03 -0.56 0.38
CA ASN A 53 -0.15 -0.52 -0.80
C ASN A 53 0.92 0.57 -0.66
N SER A 54 1.79 0.67 -1.66
CA SER A 54 2.88 1.65 -1.73
C SER A 54 2.52 2.90 -2.56
N ALA A 55 1.25 3.08 -2.93
CA ALA A 55 0.82 4.23 -3.73
C ALA A 55 0.83 5.54 -2.92
N HIS A 56 0.29 5.52 -1.69
CA HIS A 56 0.19 6.71 -0.84
C HIS A 56 -0.30 7.93 -1.63
N TRP A 57 -1.46 8.25 -1.84
CA TRP A 57 -1.99 9.45 -2.52
C TRP A 57 -1.78 9.53 -4.03
N ASN A 58 -0.80 8.84 -4.59
CA ASN A 58 -0.55 8.79 -6.03
C ASN A 58 -0.12 7.38 -6.44
N ILE A 59 -0.71 6.86 -7.50
CA ILE A 59 -0.37 5.53 -8.01
C ILE A 59 0.98 5.49 -8.76
N GLU A 60 1.49 6.63 -9.23
CA GLU A 60 2.85 6.74 -9.75
C GLU A 60 3.87 6.97 -8.62
N PRO A 61 5.15 6.58 -8.78
CA PRO A 61 6.20 6.90 -7.82
C PRO A 61 6.32 8.40 -7.58
N HIS A 62 6.42 8.82 -6.32
CA HIS A 62 6.53 10.23 -5.98
C HIS A 62 7.33 10.49 -4.71
N ALA A 63 7.93 11.65 -4.62
CA ALA A 63 8.58 12.13 -3.41
C ALA A 63 7.56 12.61 -2.37
N ALA A 64 7.99 12.73 -1.11
CA ALA A 64 7.21 13.40 -0.10
C ALA A 64 6.92 14.85 -0.49
N GLY A 65 5.74 15.33 -0.13
CA GLY A 65 5.31 16.69 -0.47
C GLY A 65 4.32 17.26 0.54
N PRO A 66 3.99 18.55 0.42
CA PRO A 66 2.95 19.16 1.23
C PRO A 66 1.58 18.60 0.86
N GLY A 67 0.73 18.43 1.86
CA GLY A 67 -0.70 18.15 1.63
C GLY A 67 -1.45 19.33 1.04
N LEU A 68 -2.72 19.11 0.71
CA LEU A 68 -3.59 20.12 0.11
C LEU A 68 -3.87 21.29 1.07
N VAL A 69 -3.97 21.02 2.37
CA VAL A 69 -4.19 22.02 3.42
C VAL A 69 -2.85 22.37 4.05
N ARG A 70 -2.16 23.35 3.50
CA ARG A 70 -0.77 23.72 3.89
C ARG A 70 -0.67 24.20 5.33
N GLU A 71 -1.71 24.82 5.86
CA GLU A 71 -1.79 25.37 7.22
C GLU A 71 -1.66 24.29 8.29
N LEU A 72 -2.00 23.05 7.97
CA LEU A 72 -1.86 21.92 8.87
C LEU A 72 -0.45 21.29 8.87
N GLY A 73 0.44 21.78 8.01
CA GLY A 73 1.84 21.40 7.97
C GLY A 73 2.08 19.90 7.83
N ALA A 74 2.98 19.38 8.65
CA ALA A 74 3.40 17.97 8.58
C ALA A 74 2.28 16.96 8.90
N SER A 75 1.22 17.35 9.60
CA SER A 75 0.12 16.44 9.98
C SER A 75 -0.69 15.92 8.79
N VAL A 76 -0.64 16.65 7.68
CA VAL A 76 -1.33 16.27 6.42
C VAL A 76 -0.35 16.16 5.23
N ALA A 77 0.95 16.11 5.51
CA ALA A 77 1.95 15.93 4.47
C ALA A 77 1.75 14.57 3.76
N VAL A 78 1.96 14.58 2.46
CA VAL A 78 1.93 13.37 1.63
C VAL A 78 3.27 12.65 1.78
N PRO A 79 3.32 11.42 2.30
CA PRO A 79 4.54 10.64 2.37
C PRO A 79 5.03 10.25 0.97
N PRO A 80 6.31 9.88 0.80
CA PRO A 80 6.79 9.36 -0.47
C PRO A 80 6.13 8.01 -0.76
N GLY A 81 5.89 7.70 -2.03
CA GLY A 81 5.34 6.44 -2.47
C GLY A 81 6.16 5.83 -3.60
N LEU A 82 6.34 4.51 -3.56
CA LEU A 82 6.99 3.76 -4.64
C LEU A 82 6.08 3.60 -5.86
N GLY A 83 4.79 3.90 -5.69
CA GLY A 83 3.79 3.68 -6.73
C GLY A 83 3.39 2.21 -6.89
N VAL A 84 2.38 1.99 -7.72
CA VAL A 84 1.83 0.66 -8.05
C VAL A 84 1.64 0.48 -9.56
N VAL A 85 2.04 1.48 -10.36
CA VAL A 85 1.97 1.40 -11.83
C VAL A 85 3.12 0.56 -12.34
N ASP A 86 2.80 -0.47 -13.10
CA ASP A 86 3.81 -1.29 -13.77
C ASP A 86 4.59 -0.43 -14.79
N GLY A 87 5.92 -0.47 -14.71
CA GLY A 87 6.78 0.43 -15.46
C GLY A 87 6.89 1.86 -14.93
N GLY A 88 6.23 2.19 -13.81
CA GLY A 88 6.40 3.44 -13.07
C GLY A 88 5.66 4.66 -13.62
N THR A 89 5.07 4.59 -14.81
CA THR A 89 4.37 5.71 -15.47
C THR A 89 3.06 5.28 -16.10
N ILE A 90 2.03 6.09 -15.96
CA ILE A 90 0.75 5.88 -16.64
C ILE A 90 0.90 6.28 -18.12
N PRO A 91 0.51 5.44 -19.08
CA PRO A 91 0.60 5.75 -20.50
C PRO A 91 -0.51 6.72 -20.94
N TYR A 92 -0.38 7.98 -20.54
CA TYR A 92 -1.33 9.02 -20.94
C TYR A 92 -1.29 9.29 -22.45
N THR A 93 -2.45 9.60 -23.02
CA THR A 93 -2.46 10.29 -24.32
C THR A 93 -1.87 11.70 -24.16
N PRO A 94 -1.37 12.33 -25.24
CA PRO A 94 -0.83 13.69 -25.16
C PRO A 94 -1.82 14.70 -24.56
N GLU A 95 -3.09 14.62 -24.91
CA GLU A 95 -4.14 15.51 -24.41
C GLU A 95 -4.41 15.27 -22.91
N ALA A 96 -4.47 13.99 -22.48
CA ALA A 96 -4.68 13.65 -21.09
C ALA A 96 -3.49 14.07 -20.21
N LEU A 97 -2.26 14.02 -20.75
CA LEU A 97 -1.07 14.48 -20.05
C LEU A 97 -1.13 16.00 -19.80
N LEU A 98 -1.50 16.77 -20.81
CA LEU A 98 -1.68 18.21 -20.67
C LEU A 98 -2.76 18.55 -19.63
N GLN A 99 -3.89 17.84 -19.66
CA GLN A 99 -4.95 18.05 -18.68
C GLN A 99 -4.52 17.67 -17.26
N ARG A 100 -3.74 16.58 -17.12
CA ARG A 100 -3.18 16.19 -15.81
C ARG A 100 -2.27 17.30 -15.27
N ASP A 101 -1.39 17.83 -16.09
CA ASP A 101 -0.42 18.86 -15.69
C ASP A 101 -1.12 20.18 -15.33
N GLU A 102 -2.16 20.55 -16.06
CA GLU A 102 -3.01 21.70 -15.74
C GLU A 102 -3.75 21.49 -14.41
N ASN A 103 -4.38 20.33 -14.22
CA ASN A 103 -5.05 19.98 -12.97
C ASN A 103 -4.09 19.99 -11.79
N PHE A 104 -2.87 19.47 -11.97
CA PHE A 104 -1.86 19.49 -10.92
C PHE A 104 -1.38 20.90 -10.57
N ALA A 105 -1.20 21.75 -11.56
CA ALA A 105 -0.82 23.15 -11.34
C ALA A 105 -1.88 23.90 -10.51
N ASN A 106 -3.16 23.63 -10.76
CA ASN A 106 -4.29 24.28 -10.12
C ASN A 106 -4.90 23.48 -8.95
N ARG A 107 -4.22 22.44 -8.47
CA ARG A 107 -4.77 21.49 -7.48
C ARG A 107 -5.23 22.13 -6.17
N LEU A 108 -4.60 23.22 -5.75
CA LEU A 108 -4.97 23.92 -4.51
C LEU A 108 -6.30 24.67 -4.61
N GLU A 109 -6.84 24.81 -5.80
CA GLU A 109 -8.13 25.47 -6.04
C GLU A 109 -9.20 24.50 -6.60
N LEU A 110 -8.75 23.54 -7.42
CA LEU A 110 -9.65 22.69 -8.20
C LEU A 110 -9.86 21.30 -7.61
N ASP A 111 -8.95 20.83 -6.74
CA ASP A 111 -9.07 19.47 -6.18
C ASP A 111 -10.40 19.34 -5.39
N PRO A 112 -11.22 18.33 -5.68
CA PRO A 112 -12.48 18.12 -4.98
C PRO A 112 -12.34 18.01 -3.46
N GLU A 113 -11.24 17.48 -2.94
CA GLU A 113 -11.01 17.34 -1.51
C GLU A 113 -10.91 18.70 -0.79
N ILE A 114 -10.34 19.73 -1.42
CA ILE A 114 -10.28 21.08 -0.84
C ILE A 114 -11.67 21.66 -0.65
N LYS A 115 -12.61 21.25 -1.51
CA LYS A 115 -14.02 21.68 -1.46
C LYS A 115 -14.89 20.78 -0.59
N CYS A 116 -14.29 19.91 0.22
CA CYS A 116 -15.01 18.92 1.03
C CYS A 116 -15.86 17.94 0.21
N TYR A 117 -15.55 17.73 -1.06
CA TYR A 117 -16.12 16.67 -1.86
C TYR A 117 -15.29 15.37 -1.68
N LEU A 118 -15.93 14.24 -1.94
CA LEU A 118 -15.25 12.96 -1.92
C LEU A 118 -14.25 12.86 -3.08
N PRO A 119 -13.11 12.17 -2.91
CA PRO A 119 -12.08 12.06 -3.95
C PRO A 119 -12.55 11.33 -5.22
N GLY A 120 -13.67 10.60 -5.13
CA GLY A 120 -14.18 9.81 -6.24
C GLY A 120 -13.44 8.50 -6.47
N VAL A 121 -13.93 7.72 -7.43
CA VAL A 121 -13.32 6.47 -7.89
C VAL A 121 -12.51 6.79 -9.16
N PRO A 122 -11.28 6.28 -9.33
CA PRO A 122 -10.59 5.26 -8.51
C PRO A 122 -9.82 5.80 -7.29
N ARG A 123 -9.66 7.12 -7.12
CA ARG A 123 -8.78 7.71 -6.11
C ARG A 123 -9.08 7.20 -4.68
N ALA A 124 -10.34 7.10 -4.29
CA ALA A 124 -10.75 6.58 -2.99
C ALA A 124 -10.21 5.17 -2.70
N THR A 125 -9.99 4.36 -3.73
CA THR A 125 -9.60 2.95 -3.60
C THR A 125 -8.10 2.74 -3.36
N TYR A 126 -7.27 3.75 -3.51
CA TYR A 126 -5.83 3.64 -3.23
C TYR A 126 -5.31 4.64 -2.18
N MET A 127 -6.15 5.53 -1.71
CA MET A 127 -5.79 6.40 -0.58
C MET A 127 -5.68 5.62 0.72
N PRO A 128 -4.86 6.08 1.68
CA PRO A 128 -4.62 5.36 2.94
C PRO A 128 -5.76 5.49 3.95
N PHE A 129 -6.97 5.77 3.50
CA PHE A 129 -8.15 5.92 4.34
C PHE A 129 -9.14 4.76 4.15
N PRO A 130 -9.86 4.37 5.21
CA PRO A 130 -10.94 3.39 5.07
C PRO A 130 -12.07 3.92 4.17
N PHE A 131 -12.65 3.03 3.39
CA PHE A 131 -13.86 3.29 2.60
C PHE A 131 -14.85 2.14 2.76
N GLN A 132 -16.12 2.42 2.54
CA GLN A 132 -17.17 1.43 2.61
C GLN A 132 -17.66 1.06 1.22
N ILE A 133 -17.81 -0.24 0.96
CA ILE A 133 -18.52 -0.76 -0.21
C ILE A 133 -19.90 -1.22 0.27
N ILE A 134 -20.92 -0.82 -0.45
CA ILE A 134 -22.31 -1.25 -0.26
C ILE A 134 -22.77 -1.80 -1.61
N GLN A 135 -23.07 -3.11 -1.65
CA GLN A 135 -23.65 -3.75 -2.83
C GLN A 135 -25.15 -3.85 -2.63
N SER A 136 -25.92 -3.35 -3.58
CA SER A 136 -27.36 -3.62 -3.69
C SER A 136 -27.56 -4.95 -4.41
N GLU A 137 -28.53 -5.73 -3.97
CA GLU A 137 -29.01 -6.91 -4.67
C GLU A 137 -29.82 -6.53 -5.91
#